data_cfeb12fdde1f22fa8d9c8b97ad4bc3c6
#
_entry.id   cfeb12fdde1f22fa8d9c8b97ad4bc3c6
#
_cell.length_a   1.000
_cell.length_b   1.000
_cell.length_c   1.000
_cell.angle_alpha   90.00
_cell.angle_beta   90.00
_cell.angle_gamma   90.00
#
_symmetry.space_group_name_H-M   'P 1'
#
loop_
_entity.id
_entity.type
_entity.pdbx_description
1 polymer ?
#
loop_
_entity_poly.entity_id
_entity_poly.type
_entity_poly.pdbx_seq_one_letter_code
_entity_poly.pdbx_strand_id
1 'polypeptide(L)'
;MSHTSLLIRIKTIKYTTQRMNQGETLYFRNIELKDKTLIDNFLLHNPTRKLNYCFEVLYLWREACNFQICFHNNFLLIKTFTNASINFLYPLGEGDICEVIENMILYSETNNSPFRLFQISTSNKKTLERYFPERFDFELSRNESEYIYNTGKLIDLHGKKFQHKRNHINYFEQHYEWAFEPFSSSNLSECYDFNRKWFDNQRVHNDFNNMLKAESLAIEKAFNEWDSLNLNGALLRANDEIAAYSIGCRLSEDTYLILFEKSIHEIRGASQQINRLFAKEYASRYAYVNRAEDSGDEGLRQAKLSYFPDKLDDLYFAKLKS
;
A
#
# COMPACT_ATOMS: atom_id res chain seq x y z
N MET A 1 11.90 12.58 50.46
CA MET A 1 12.93 12.72 49.42
C MET A 1 12.21 12.60 48.09
N SER A 2 12.29 13.64 47.31
CA SER A 2 11.41 14.05 46.22
C SER A 2 11.45 13.15 45.01
N HIS A 3 10.27 12.70 44.55
CA HIS A 3 10.06 12.19 43.21
C HIS A 3 9.94 13.36 42.22
N THR A 4 10.95 13.55 41.41
CA THR A 4 10.93 14.51 40.32
C THR A 4 10.31 13.86 39.09
N SER A 5 9.06 14.15 38.81
CA SER A 5 8.36 13.78 37.59
C SER A 5 8.89 14.58 36.41
N LEU A 6 9.49 13.90 35.46
CA LEU A 6 9.93 14.46 34.19
C LEU A 6 8.73 14.65 33.28
N LEU A 7 8.09 15.80 33.35
CA LEU A 7 7.05 16.19 32.38
C LEU A 7 7.72 16.56 31.05
N ILE A 8 7.68 15.62 30.11
CA ILE A 8 8.02 15.89 28.72
C ILE A 8 6.93 16.81 28.17
N ARG A 9 7.26 18.09 28.01
CA ARG A 9 6.42 19.04 27.27
C ARG A 9 6.43 18.67 25.81
N ILE A 10 5.39 17.96 25.36
CA ILE A 10 5.07 17.81 23.94
C ILE A 10 4.68 19.21 23.45
N LYS A 11 5.56 19.85 22.68
CA LYS A 11 5.20 21.05 21.93
C LYS A 11 4.13 20.64 20.92
N THR A 12 2.90 20.96 21.23
CA THR A 12 1.80 20.95 20.25
C THR A 12 2.20 21.88 19.13
N ILE A 13 2.55 21.32 17.98
CA ILE A 13 2.69 22.10 16.74
C ILE A 13 1.29 22.59 16.42
N LYS A 14 1.00 23.81 16.83
CA LYS A 14 -0.22 24.51 16.38
C LYS A 14 -0.04 24.74 14.89
N TYR A 15 -0.73 23.92 14.09
CA TYR A 15 -0.99 24.31 12.71
C TYR A 15 -1.72 25.65 12.77
N THR A 16 -1.12 26.66 12.21
CA THR A 16 -1.72 27.99 12.13
C THR A 16 -2.92 27.87 11.20
N THR A 17 -4.07 27.66 11.79
CA THR A 17 -5.37 27.80 11.11
C THR A 17 -5.53 29.30 10.85
N GLN A 18 -5.05 29.77 9.73
CA GLN A 18 -5.60 31.00 9.14
C GLN A 18 -7.04 30.67 8.74
N ARG A 19 -7.99 31.24 9.44
CA ARG A 19 -9.38 31.34 9.00
C ARG A 19 -9.38 32.15 7.71
N MET A 20 -9.55 31.51 6.56
CA MET A 20 -9.76 32.17 5.30
C MET A 20 -11.23 32.12 4.91
N ASN A 21 -11.70 33.21 4.34
CA ASN A 21 -13.07 33.41 3.90
C ASN A 21 -13.46 32.45 2.77
N GLN A 22 -14.76 32.28 2.57
CA GLN A 22 -15.40 31.47 1.53
C GLN A 22 -14.64 31.46 0.21
N GLY A 23 -14.06 30.31 -0.16
CA GLY A 23 -13.36 30.11 -1.44
C GLY A 23 -11.90 29.70 -1.35
N GLU A 24 -11.49 28.96 -0.28
CA GLU A 24 -10.09 28.49 -0.20
C GLU A 24 -9.77 27.49 -1.30
N THR A 25 -8.88 27.90 -2.18
CA THR A 25 -8.34 27.04 -3.23
C THR A 25 -7.45 25.98 -2.61
N LEU A 26 -7.82 24.69 -2.75
CA LEU A 26 -6.97 23.58 -2.32
C LEU A 26 -5.63 23.64 -3.09
N TYR A 27 -4.52 23.60 -2.35
CA TYR A 27 -3.19 23.61 -2.95
C TYR A 27 -2.57 22.23 -2.91
N PHE A 28 -2.61 21.52 -4.01
CA PHE A 28 -1.97 20.22 -4.16
C PHE A 28 -0.53 20.36 -4.66
N ARG A 29 0.37 19.58 -4.09
CA ARG A 29 1.78 19.52 -4.49
C ARG A 29 2.28 18.08 -4.59
N ASN A 30 3.38 17.90 -5.29
CA ASN A 30 4.04 16.61 -5.38
C ASN A 30 4.55 16.16 -4.00
N ILE A 31 4.61 14.84 -3.81
CA ILE A 31 5.12 14.21 -2.61
C ILE A 31 6.64 14.17 -2.68
N GLU A 32 7.30 14.66 -1.64
CA GLU A 32 8.74 14.66 -1.49
C GLU A 32 9.16 13.77 -0.30
N LEU A 33 10.41 13.31 -0.28
CA LEU A 33 10.93 12.46 0.79
C LEU A 33 10.81 13.10 2.18
N LYS A 34 10.99 14.43 2.26
CA LYS A 34 10.83 15.21 3.49
C LYS A 34 9.41 15.14 4.10
N ASP A 35 8.40 14.76 3.30
CA ASP A 35 7.02 14.65 3.77
C ASP A 35 6.78 13.41 4.62
N LYS A 36 7.71 12.44 4.60
CA LYS A 36 7.58 11.19 5.34
C LYS A 36 7.19 11.39 6.79
N THR A 37 7.97 12.18 7.51
CA THR A 37 7.71 12.44 8.94
C THR A 37 6.35 13.08 9.18
N LEU A 38 5.92 13.99 8.30
CA LEU A 38 4.64 14.66 8.41
C LEU A 38 3.47 13.68 8.18
N ILE A 39 3.55 12.87 7.11
CA ILE A 39 2.52 11.89 6.77
C ILE A 39 2.48 10.78 7.82
N ASP A 40 3.60 10.23 8.24
CA ASP A 40 3.66 9.19 9.26
C ASP A 40 3.07 9.68 10.59
N ASN A 41 3.39 10.90 11.03
CA ASN A 41 2.79 11.48 12.22
C ASN A 41 1.28 11.70 12.09
N PHE A 42 0.83 12.10 10.93
CA PHE A 42 -0.61 12.24 10.65
C PHE A 42 -1.34 10.89 10.75
N LEU A 43 -0.75 9.83 10.19
CA LEU A 43 -1.29 8.47 10.22
C LEU A 43 -1.31 7.85 11.62
N LEU A 44 -0.42 8.26 12.52
CA LEU A 44 -0.49 7.83 13.94
C LEU A 44 -1.79 8.27 14.63
N HIS A 45 -2.32 9.44 14.26
CA HIS A 45 -3.56 9.97 14.82
C HIS A 45 -4.80 9.58 14.00
N ASN A 46 -4.61 9.15 12.75
CA ASN A 46 -5.66 8.74 11.83
C ASN A 46 -5.36 7.33 11.29
N PRO A 47 -5.41 6.27 12.13
CA PRO A 47 -4.96 4.95 11.74
C PRO A 47 -5.84 4.34 10.64
N THR A 48 -5.18 3.79 9.63
CA THR A 48 -5.83 3.07 8.54
C THR A 48 -5.02 1.84 8.17
N ARG A 49 -5.69 0.82 7.65
CA ARG A 49 -5.05 -0.37 7.08
C ARG A 49 -4.98 -0.35 5.57
N LYS A 50 -5.37 0.77 4.96
CA LYS A 50 -5.38 0.92 3.49
C LYS A 50 -4.03 1.36 2.98
N LEU A 51 -3.50 0.60 2.02
CA LEU A 51 -2.16 0.79 1.49
C LEU A 51 -1.93 2.18 0.87
N ASN A 52 -2.96 2.76 0.25
CA ASN A 52 -2.83 4.05 -0.45
C ASN A 52 -2.66 5.28 0.47
N TYR A 53 -2.68 5.11 1.78
CA TYR A 53 -2.30 6.16 2.73
C TYR A 53 -0.88 5.95 3.28
N CYS A 54 -0.23 4.80 3.02
CA CYS A 54 1.15 4.56 3.41
C CYS A 54 2.10 5.50 2.65
N PHE A 55 3.02 6.16 3.37
CA PHE A 55 3.96 7.07 2.74
C PHE A 55 4.79 6.37 1.67
N GLU A 56 5.30 5.18 1.94
CA GLU A 56 6.12 4.41 1.00
C GLU A 56 5.36 4.12 -0.30
N VAL A 57 4.08 3.76 -0.22
CA VAL A 57 3.24 3.56 -1.42
C VAL A 57 3.07 4.87 -2.17
N LEU A 58 2.64 5.93 -1.50
CA LEU A 58 2.41 7.23 -2.12
C LEU A 58 3.68 7.75 -2.80
N TYR A 59 4.82 7.59 -2.14
CA TYR A 59 6.11 8.09 -2.62
C TYR A 59 6.66 7.26 -3.79
N LEU A 60 6.64 5.94 -3.69
CA LEU A 60 7.17 5.05 -4.72
C LEU A 60 6.35 5.09 -6.02
N TRP A 61 5.03 5.23 -5.89
CA TRP A 61 4.11 5.26 -7.03
C TRP A 61 3.75 6.66 -7.50
N ARG A 62 4.30 7.73 -6.87
CA ARG A 62 3.91 9.12 -7.13
C ARG A 62 4.00 9.55 -8.60
N GLU A 63 4.99 9.07 -9.33
CA GLU A 63 5.17 9.42 -10.74
C GLU A 63 4.21 8.64 -11.65
N ALA A 64 4.05 7.35 -11.39
CA ALA A 64 3.17 6.49 -12.17
C ALA A 64 1.68 6.82 -11.98
N CYS A 65 1.29 7.19 -10.76
CA CYS A 65 -0.09 7.54 -10.40
C CYS A 65 -0.34 9.05 -10.36
N ASN A 66 0.69 9.88 -10.56
CA ASN A 66 0.61 11.34 -10.40
C ASN A 66 0.03 11.76 -9.04
N PHE A 67 0.47 11.09 -7.96
CA PHE A 67 0.01 11.42 -6.62
C PHE A 67 0.47 12.80 -6.18
N GLN A 68 -0.49 13.60 -5.72
CA GLN A 68 -0.25 14.88 -5.07
C GLN A 68 -1.01 14.95 -3.76
N ILE A 69 -0.47 15.69 -2.80
CA ILE A 69 -1.03 15.85 -1.46
C ILE A 69 -1.40 17.29 -1.15
N CYS A 70 -2.42 17.46 -0.33
CA CYS A 70 -2.82 18.70 0.30
C CYS A 70 -3.23 18.42 1.75
N PHE A 71 -2.73 19.20 2.70
CA PHE A 71 -3.25 19.21 4.07
C PHE A 71 -4.23 20.37 4.20
N HIS A 72 -5.48 20.08 4.53
CA HIS A 72 -6.55 21.06 4.64
C HIS A 72 -7.53 20.69 5.77
N ASN A 73 -7.82 21.62 6.67
CA ASN A 73 -8.79 21.47 7.77
C ASN A 73 -8.65 20.15 8.55
N ASN A 74 -7.43 19.80 8.98
CA ASN A 74 -7.08 18.54 9.64
C ASN A 74 -7.32 17.27 8.80
N PHE A 75 -7.39 17.41 7.48
CA PHE A 75 -7.44 16.27 6.56
C PHE A 75 -6.20 16.21 5.69
N LEU A 76 -5.75 15.00 5.42
CA LEU A 76 -4.84 14.67 4.33
C LEU A 76 -5.70 14.35 3.12
N LEU A 77 -5.57 15.19 2.09
CA LEU A 77 -6.20 15.02 0.79
C LEU A 77 -5.15 14.50 -0.19
N ILE A 78 -5.48 13.45 -0.90
CA ILE A 78 -4.61 12.85 -1.90
C ILE A 78 -5.37 12.84 -3.22
N LYS A 79 -4.76 13.39 -4.26
CA LYS A 79 -5.29 13.30 -5.62
C LYS A 79 -4.34 12.58 -6.55
N THR A 80 -4.91 11.99 -7.58
CA THR A 80 -4.21 11.44 -8.74
C THR A 80 -4.81 12.01 -10.01
N PHE A 81 -4.05 11.98 -11.09
CA PHE A 81 -4.51 12.41 -12.39
C PHE A 81 -4.36 11.26 -13.40
N THR A 82 -5.47 10.71 -13.82
CA THR A 82 -5.51 9.59 -14.76
C THR A 82 -6.58 9.80 -15.82
N ASN A 83 -6.31 9.44 -17.08
CA ASN A 83 -7.27 9.54 -18.19
C ASN A 83 -7.92 10.93 -18.32
N ALA A 84 -7.11 11.98 -18.19
CA ALA A 84 -7.55 13.39 -18.22
C ALA A 84 -8.59 13.75 -17.14
N SER A 85 -8.64 13.00 -16.03
CA SER A 85 -9.53 13.27 -14.91
C SER A 85 -8.75 13.35 -13.60
N ILE A 86 -9.19 14.26 -12.72
CA ILE A 86 -8.75 14.35 -11.34
C ILE A 86 -9.56 13.32 -10.54
N ASN A 87 -8.86 12.48 -9.82
CA ASN A 87 -9.48 11.53 -8.92
C ASN A 87 -8.89 11.73 -7.52
N PHE A 88 -9.70 11.56 -6.48
CA PHE A 88 -9.26 11.73 -5.10
C PHE A 88 -9.44 10.44 -4.32
N LEU A 89 -8.52 10.17 -3.42
CA LEU A 89 -8.80 9.26 -2.29
C LEU A 89 -9.83 9.90 -1.36
N TYR A 90 -10.62 9.07 -0.68
CA TYR A 90 -11.49 9.58 0.37
C TYR A 90 -10.64 10.34 1.41
N PRO A 91 -11.03 11.56 1.84
CA PRO A 91 -10.24 12.35 2.79
C PRO A 91 -9.94 11.58 4.08
N LEU A 92 -8.70 11.60 4.53
CA LEU A 92 -8.29 11.00 5.78
C LEU A 92 -8.06 12.10 6.81
N GLY A 93 -8.73 12.03 7.95
CA GLY A 93 -8.63 13.04 9.01
C GLY A 93 -9.89 13.15 9.83
N GLU A 94 -9.93 14.16 10.70
CA GLU A 94 -11.05 14.45 11.59
C GLU A 94 -11.50 15.92 11.43
N GLY A 95 -12.81 16.14 11.33
CA GLY A 95 -13.39 17.45 11.15
C GLY A 95 -14.69 17.45 10.35
N ASP A 96 -15.00 18.57 9.71
CA ASP A 96 -16.18 18.70 8.85
C ASP A 96 -15.89 18.08 7.47
N ILE A 97 -16.28 16.83 7.31
CA ILE A 97 -16.15 16.09 6.04
C ILE A 97 -17.00 16.71 4.92
N CYS A 98 -18.12 17.36 5.27
CA CYS A 98 -18.98 17.99 4.28
C CYS A 98 -18.25 19.16 3.61
N GLU A 99 -17.67 20.06 4.41
CA GLU A 99 -16.88 21.18 3.91
C GLU A 99 -15.73 20.70 3.01
N VAL A 100 -14.99 19.68 3.44
CA VAL A 100 -13.86 19.16 2.70
C VAL A 100 -14.28 18.56 1.35
N ILE A 101 -15.35 17.77 1.31
CA ILE A 101 -15.88 17.19 0.07
C ILE A 101 -16.36 18.30 -0.89
N GLU A 102 -17.05 19.33 -0.39
CA GLU A 102 -17.49 20.46 -1.21
C GLU A 102 -16.29 21.22 -1.80
N ASN A 103 -15.25 21.46 -1.01
CA ASN A 103 -14.03 22.12 -1.50
C ASN A 103 -13.32 21.26 -2.56
N MET A 104 -13.32 19.94 -2.45
CA MET A 104 -12.76 19.03 -3.47
C MET A 104 -13.61 19.03 -4.74
N ILE A 105 -14.94 19.10 -4.63
CA ILE A 105 -15.85 19.25 -5.79
C ILE A 105 -15.57 20.56 -6.52
N LEU A 106 -15.54 21.66 -5.77
CA LEU A 106 -15.22 23.00 -6.34
C LEU A 106 -13.84 23.01 -7.01
N TYR A 107 -12.84 22.36 -6.40
CA TYR A 107 -11.52 22.21 -7.01
C TYR A 107 -11.59 21.48 -8.37
N SER A 108 -12.37 20.42 -8.46
CA SER A 108 -12.56 19.68 -9.72
C SER A 108 -13.22 20.55 -10.78
N GLU A 109 -14.31 21.26 -10.43
CA GLU A 109 -15.04 22.17 -11.32
C GLU A 109 -14.14 23.28 -11.84
N THR A 110 -13.36 23.92 -10.96
CA THR A 110 -12.41 24.98 -11.32
C THR A 110 -11.33 24.49 -12.29
N ASN A 111 -10.97 23.20 -12.22
CA ASN A 111 -10.01 22.57 -13.12
C ASN A 111 -10.66 21.87 -14.33
N ASN A 112 -11.94 22.13 -14.61
CA ASN A 112 -12.71 21.52 -15.70
C ASN A 112 -12.61 19.97 -15.70
N SER A 113 -12.61 19.35 -14.55
CA SER A 113 -12.53 17.90 -14.39
C SER A 113 -13.74 17.35 -13.64
N PRO A 114 -14.31 16.21 -14.06
CA PRO A 114 -15.37 15.57 -13.28
C PRO A 114 -14.82 15.14 -11.91
N PHE A 115 -15.62 15.37 -10.87
CA PHE A 115 -15.29 14.93 -9.52
C PHE A 115 -15.44 13.42 -9.37
N ARG A 116 -14.42 12.77 -8.83
CA ARG A 116 -14.40 11.32 -8.57
C ARG A 116 -13.66 11.03 -7.27
N LEU A 117 -14.28 10.18 -6.46
CA LEU A 117 -13.61 9.56 -5.30
C LEU A 117 -13.36 8.09 -5.57
N PHE A 118 -12.24 7.57 -5.11
CA PHE A 118 -11.91 6.17 -5.22
C PHE A 118 -11.41 5.60 -3.87
N GLN A 119 -11.37 4.28 -3.79
CA GLN A 119 -11.00 3.53 -2.59
C GLN A 119 -11.86 3.86 -1.34
N ILE A 120 -13.15 4.09 -1.58
CA ILE A 120 -14.12 4.38 -0.54
C ILE A 120 -14.48 3.08 0.16
N SER A 121 -14.25 2.99 1.47
CA SER A 121 -14.69 1.85 2.28
C SER A 121 -16.23 1.83 2.42
N THR A 122 -16.78 0.68 2.79
CA THR A 122 -18.23 0.57 3.09
C THR A 122 -18.68 1.57 4.16
N SER A 123 -17.82 1.86 5.17
CA SER A 123 -18.14 2.86 6.19
C SER A 123 -18.15 4.28 5.63
N ASN A 124 -17.16 4.63 4.81
CA ASN A 124 -17.07 5.94 4.16
C ASN A 124 -18.21 6.16 3.16
N LYS A 125 -18.61 5.10 2.43
CA LYS A 125 -19.81 5.14 1.57
C LYS A 125 -21.06 5.51 2.36
N LYS A 126 -21.29 4.85 3.51
CA LYS A 126 -22.44 5.20 4.39
C LYS A 126 -22.36 6.65 4.89
N THR A 127 -21.17 7.16 5.16
CA THR A 127 -20.97 8.56 5.55
C THR A 127 -21.38 9.50 4.42
N LEU A 128 -20.93 9.22 3.18
CA LEU A 128 -21.31 10.00 2.00
C LEU A 128 -22.84 9.94 1.75
N GLU A 129 -23.45 8.77 1.81
CA GLU A 129 -24.90 8.60 1.63
C GLU A 129 -25.70 9.38 2.67
N ARG A 130 -25.20 9.44 3.92
CA ARG A 130 -25.85 10.18 5.02
C ARG A 130 -25.78 11.69 4.86
N TYR A 131 -24.60 12.22 4.50
CA TYR A 131 -24.38 13.67 4.46
C TYR A 131 -24.65 14.28 3.09
N PHE A 132 -24.64 13.47 2.03
CA PHE A 132 -24.90 13.87 0.66
C PHE A 132 -25.96 12.94 0.03
N PRO A 133 -27.19 12.92 0.56
CA PRO A 133 -28.22 12.01 0.08
C PRO A 133 -28.44 12.18 -1.41
N GLU A 134 -28.46 11.05 -2.14
CA GLU A 134 -28.71 10.99 -3.58
C GLU A 134 -27.74 11.76 -4.48
N ARG A 135 -26.64 12.28 -3.95
CA ARG A 135 -25.69 13.11 -4.72
C ARG A 135 -24.63 12.30 -5.48
N PHE A 136 -24.35 11.07 -5.04
CA PHE A 136 -23.31 10.21 -5.62
C PHE A 136 -23.88 8.92 -6.18
N ASP A 137 -23.32 8.48 -7.32
CA ASP A 137 -23.40 7.10 -7.80
C ASP A 137 -22.18 6.33 -7.29
N PHE A 138 -22.41 5.12 -6.76
CA PHE A 138 -21.36 4.24 -6.25
C PHE A 138 -21.22 2.99 -7.10
N GLU A 139 -19.97 2.65 -7.42
CA GLU A 139 -19.62 1.43 -8.16
C GLU A 139 -18.64 0.61 -7.33
N LEU A 140 -18.89 -0.69 -7.18
CA LEU A 140 -17.99 -1.61 -6.45
C LEU A 140 -16.72 -1.87 -7.28
N SER A 141 -15.56 -1.62 -6.69
CA SER A 141 -14.24 -1.87 -7.30
C SER A 141 -13.61 -3.14 -6.74
N ARG A 142 -14.02 -4.29 -7.27
CA ARG A 142 -13.48 -5.58 -6.82
C ARG A 142 -11.97 -5.72 -7.04
N ASN A 143 -11.45 -5.14 -8.11
CA ASN A 143 -10.04 -5.25 -8.49
C ASN A 143 -9.10 -4.50 -7.54
N GLU A 144 -9.63 -3.53 -6.78
CA GLU A 144 -8.90 -2.75 -5.79
C GLU A 144 -9.06 -3.28 -4.36
N SER A 145 -9.80 -4.37 -4.16
CA SER A 145 -9.99 -4.95 -2.83
C SER A 145 -8.68 -5.49 -2.27
N GLU A 146 -8.32 -5.05 -1.07
CA GLU A 146 -7.07 -5.44 -0.42
C GLU A 146 -7.22 -6.73 0.37
N TYR A 147 -6.21 -7.60 0.27
CA TYR A 147 -6.18 -8.91 0.90
C TYR A 147 -5.47 -8.84 2.24
N ILE A 148 -6.23 -8.98 3.33
CA ILE A 148 -5.73 -8.89 4.70
C ILE A 148 -5.80 -10.27 5.37
N TYR A 149 -4.67 -10.70 5.90
CA TYR A 149 -4.50 -12.01 6.53
C TYR A 149 -4.09 -11.87 7.98
N ASN A 150 -4.54 -12.77 8.84
CA ASN A 150 -3.94 -12.94 10.15
C ASN A 150 -2.50 -13.44 10.00
N THR A 151 -1.56 -12.77 10.64
CA THR A 151 -0.12 -13.04 10.49
C THR A 151 0.25 -14.46 10.88
N GLY A 152 -0.27 -14.95 12.01
CA GLY A 152 0.00 -16.34 12.46
C GLY A 152 -0.44 -17.38 11.43
N LYS A 153 -1.56 -17.16 10.74
CA LYS A 153 -2.02 -18.09 9.67
C LYS A 153 -1.07 -18.15 8.50
N LEU A 154 -0.46 -17.02 8.10
CA LEU A 154 0.54 -17.00 7.02
C LEU A 154 1.85 -17.68 7.42
N ILE A 155 2.26 -17.53 8.68
CA ILE A 155 3.49 -18.13 9.21
C ILE A 155 3.32 -19.63 9.42
N ASP A 156 2.26 -20.05 10.13
CA ASP A 156 2.09 -21.43 10.55
C ASP A 156 1.52 -22.33 9.46
N LEU A 157 0.70 -21.75 8.57
CA LEU A 157 -0.03 -22.47 7.51
C LEU A 157 -0.75 -23.71 8.06
N HIS A 158 -1.35 -23.59 9.26
CA HIS A 158 -1.93 -24.70 9.99
C HIS A 158 -3.27 -25.15 9.39
N GLY A 159 -3.54 -26.46 9.52
CA GLY A 159 -4.81 -27.06 9.10
C GLY A 159 -4.82 -27.62 7.68
N LYS A 160 -5.90 -28.37 7.36
CA LYS A 160 -6.04 -29.13 6.10
C LYS A 160 -6.05 -28.20 4.87
N LYS A 161 -6.67 -27.01 4.98
CA LYS A 161 -6.78 -26.08 3.87
C LYS A 161 -5.43 -25.55 3.34
N PHE A 162 -4.40 -25.52 4.19
CA PHE A 162 -3.05 -25.12 3.83
C PHE A 162 -2.12 -26.27 3.47
N GLN A 163 -2.61 -27.51 3.40
CA GLN A 163 -1.78 -28.68 3.09
C GLN A 163 -1.00 -28.51 1.78
N HIS A 164 -1.64 -27.96 0.76
CA HIS A 164 -0.98 -27.73 -0.52
C HIS A 164 0.19 -26.73 -0.41
N LYS A 165 0.01 -25.66 0.40
CA LYS A 165 1.09 -24.68 0.64
C LYS A 165 2.27 -25.33 1.37
N ARG A 166 2.01 -26.13 2.42
CA ARG A 166 3.06 -26.87 3.14
C ARG A 166 3.77 -27.87 2.21
N ASN A 167 3.04 -28.54 1.34
CA ASN A 167 3.65 -29.48 0.38
C ASN A 167 4.63 -28.76 -0.57
N HIS A 168 4.31 -27.54 -1.03
CA HIS A 168 5.22 -26.73 -1.84
C HIS A 168 6.45 -26.31 -1.05
N ILE A 169 6.29 -25.87 0.18
CA ILE A 169 7.40 -25.50 1.07
C ILE A 169 8.30 -26.71 1.35
N ASN A 170 7.72 -27.84 1.76
CA ASN A 170 8.47 -29.05 2.02
C ASN A 170 9.25 -29.53 0.77
N TYR A 171 8.61 -29.43 -0.41
CA TYR A 171 9.30 -29.75 -1.67
C TYR A 171 10.52 -28.85 -1.86
N PHE A 172 10.35 -27.52 -1.69
CA PHE A 172 11.45 -26.58 -1.81
C PHE A 172 12.59 -26.89 -0.85
N GLU A 173 12.29 -27.07 0.43
CA GLU A 173 13.27 -27.36 1.49
C GLU A 173 14.03 -28.69 1.26
N GLN A 174 13.42 -29.67 0.59
CA GLN A 174 14.03 -30.97 0.33
C GLN A 174 14.82 -31.06 -0.97
N HIS A 175 14.55 -30.18 -1.96
CA HIS A 175 15.12 -30.31 -3.32
C HIS A 175 16.11 -29.21 -3.66
N TYR A 176 16.23 -28.17 -2.85
CA TYR A 176 17.15 -27.08 -3.07
C TYR A 176 18.06 -26.87 -1.85
N GLU A 177 19.31 -26.56 -2.08
CA GLU A 177 20.14 -25.91 -1.08
C GLU A 177 19.65 -24.46 -0.97
N TRP A 178 19.11 -24.05 0.19
CA TRP A 178 18.43 -22.76 0.28
C TRP A 178 18.91 -21.90 1.46
N ALA A 179 18.83 -20.60 1.28
CA ALA A 179 19.10 -19.60 2.30
C ALA A 179 18.06 -18.47 2.24
N PHE A 180 17.71 -17.95 3.42
CA PHE A 180 16.90 -16.72 3.55
C PHE A 180 17.82 -15.62 4.08
N GLU A 181 17.97 -14.55 3.32
CA GLU A 181 18.91 -13.46 3.60
C GLU A 181 18.15 -12.13 3.69
N PRO A 182 18.19 -11.43 4.84
CA PRO A 182 17.79 -10.03 4.90
C PRO A 182 18.59 -9.19 3.90
N PHE A 183 17.96 -8.13 3.36
CA PHE A 183 18.67 -7.19 2.51
C PHE A 183 19.78 -6.47 3.28
N SER A 184 20.89 -6.31 2.61
CA SER A 184 22.11 -5.65 3.09
C SER A 184 22.80 -4.94 1.93
N SER A 185 23.74 -4.07 2.21
CA SER A 185 24.57 -3.43 1.17
C SER A 185 25.29 -4.43 0.25
N SER A 186 25.52 -5.66 0.71
CA SER A 186 26.22 -6.70 -0.07
C SER A 186 25.32 -7.43 -1.07
N ASN A 187 24.01 -7.54 -0.83
CA ASN A 187 23.09 -8.31 -1.68
C ASN A 187 21.99 -7.47 -2.38
N LEU A 188 21.89 -6.20 -2.05
CA LEU A 188 20.87 -5.31 -2.61
C LEU A 188 21.02 -5.13 -4.13
N SER A 189 22.27 -4.95 -4.61
CA SER A 189 22.54 -4.82 -6.05
C SER A 189 22.22 -6.08 -6.84
N GLU A 190 22.49 -7.26 -6.26
CA GLU A 190 22.17 -8.54 -6.87
C GLU A 190 20.64 -8.71 -7.01
N CYS A 191 19.89 -8.31 -5.97
CA CYS A 191 18.44 -8.34 -6.02
C CYS A 191 17.85 -7.35 -7.04
N TYR A 192 18.49 -6.20 -7.21
CA TYR A 192 18.13 -5.25 -8.27
C TYR A 192 18.32 -5.86 -9.67
N ASP A 193 19.44 -6.54 -9.92
CA ASP A 193 19.69 -7.23 -11.19
C ASP A 193 18.72 -8.39 -11.42
N PHE A 194 18.38 -9.14 -10.37
CA PHE A 194 17.34 -10.17 -10.43
C PHE A 194 15.99 -9.55 -10.85
N ASN A 195 15.61 -8.45 -10.23
CA ASN A 195 14.34 -7.76 -10.54
C ASN A 195 14.30 -7.32 -12.02
N ARG A 196 15.37 -6.75 -12.55
CA ARG A 196 15.47 -6.39 -13.97
C ARG A 196 15.23 -7.60 -14.88
N LYS A 197 15.95 -8.70 -14.64
CA LYS A 197 15.81 -9.94 -15.42
C LYS A 197 14.39 -10.50 -15.32
N TRP A 198 13.78 -10.43 -14.15
CA TRP A 198 12.41 -10.87 -13.94
C TRP A 198 11.42 -10.09 -14.83
N PHE A 199 11.51 -8.76 -14.85
CA PHE A 199 10.68 -7.92 -15.71
C PHE A 199 10.96 -8.10 -17.19
N ASP A 200 12.21 -8.28 -17.59
CA ASP A 200 12.58 -8.55 -18.99
C ASP A 200 11.96 -9.87 -19.48
N ASN A 201 11.94 -10.90 -18.65
CA ASN A 201 11.25 -12.15 -18.96
C ASN A 201 9.72 -11.96 -19.10
N GLN A 202 9.10 -11.14 -18.25
CA GLN A 202 7.67 -10.84 -18.38
C GLN A 202 7.34 -10.09 -19.67
N ARG A 203 8.24 -9.20 -20.15
CA ARG A 203 8.06 -8.50 -21.44
C ARG A 203 7.99 -9.43 -22.64
N VAL A 204 8.73 -10.53 -22.60
CA VAL A 204 8.76 -11.52 -23.68
C VAL A 204 7.51 -12.41 -23.70
N HIS A 205 6.94 -12.70 -22.54
CA HIS A 205 5.87 -13.70 -22.37
C HIS A 205 4.48 -13.13 -22.21
N ASN A 206 4.36 -11.87 -21.83
CA ASN A 206 3.07 -11.20 -21.61
C ASN A 206 3.08 -9.82 -22.27
N ASP A 207 1.89 -9.33 -22.62
CA ASP A 207 1.71 -7.91 -22.92
C ASP A 207 2.13 -7.10 -21.68
N PHE A 208 3.32 -6.57 -21.70
CA PHE A 208 3.88 -5.70 -20.66
C PHE A 208 3.04 -4.45 -20.58
N ASN A 209 2.00 -4.52 -19.75
CA ASN A 209 1.04 -3.46 -19.60
C ASN A 209 1.62 -2.27 -18.79
N ASN A 210 0.92 -1.15 -18.83
CA ASN A 210 1.35 0.06 -18.13
C ASN A 210 1.52 -0.15 -16.62
N MET A 211 0.77 -1.08 -16.02
CA MET A 211 0.84 -1.39 -14.60
C MET A 211 2.17 -2.09 -14.23
N LEU A 212 2.57 -3.11 -14.97
CA LEU A 212 3.87 -3.78 -14.77
C LEU A 212 5.05 -2.81 -14.97
N LYS A 213 4.93 -1.90 -15.93
CA LYS A 213 5.93 -0.83 -16.12
C LYS A 213 6.00 0.10 -14.92
N ALA A 214 4.85 0.53 -14.41
CA ALA A 214 4.75 1.37 -13.23
C ALA A 214 5.33 0.67 -11.98
N GLU A 215 5.03 -0.61 -11.78
CA GLU A 215 5.57 -1.43 -10.70
C GLU A 215 7.09 -1.56 -10.80
N SER A 216 7.63 -1.81 -12.01
CA SER A 216 9.09 -1.86 -12.24
C SER A 216 9.78 -0.58 -11.79
N LEU A 217 9.23 0.59 -12.16
CA LEU A 217 9.76 1.89 -11.76
C LEU A 217 9.67 2.13 -10.25
N ALA A 218 8.57 1.71 -9.62
CA ALA A 218 8.38 1.83 -8.19
C ALA A 218 9.40 0.96 -7.40
N ILE A 219 9.65 -0.26 -7.88
CA ILE A 219 10.66 -1.17 -7.28
C ILE A 219 12.07 -0.62 -7.49
N GLU A 220 12.39 -0.14 -8.69
CA GLU A 220 13.69 0.49 -8.97
C GLU A 220 13.95 1.67 -8.03
N LYS A 221 12.94 2.50 -7.80
CA LYS A 221 13.01 3.60 -6.85
C LYS A 221 13.19 3.12 -5.41
N ALA A 222 12.52 2.04 -5.00
CA ALA A 222 12.70 1.45 -3.68
C ALA A 222 14.14 0.99 -3.44
N PHE A 223 14.79 0.41 -4.44
CA PHE A 223 16.20 0.02 -4.36
C PHE A 223 17.15 1.23 -4.31
N ASN A 224 16.89 2.25 -5.13
CA ASN A 224 17.74 3.44 -5.21
C ASN A 224 17.67 4.33 -3.94
N GLU A 225 16.54 4.33 -3.25
CA GLU A 225 16.30 5.15 -2.07
C GLU A 225 16.13 4.31 -0.79
N TRP A 226 16.69 3.10 -0.77
CA TRP A 226 16.52 2.10 0.28
C TRP A 226 16.76 2.64 1.69
N ASP A 227 17.89 3.33 1.90
CA ASP A 227 18.28 3.87 3.21
C ASP A 227 17.38 5.01 3.69
N SER A 228 16.65 5.65 2.79
CA SER A 228 15.77 6.78 3.09
C SER A 228 14.33 6.37 3.39
N LEU A 229 13.97 5.13 3.02
CA LEU A 229 12.65 4.55 3.23
C LEU A 229 12.73 3.49 4.34
N ASN A 230 11.73 3.43 5.20
CA ASN A 230 11.68 2.43 6.28
C ASN A 230 11.21 1.06 5.73
N LEU A 231 11.91 0.57 4.71
CA LEU A 231 11.61 -0.71 4.09
C LEU A 231 12.35 -1.86 4.78
N ASN A 232 11.72 -3.00 4.81
CA ASN A 232 12.37 -4.27 5.09
C ASN A 232 12.38 -5.09 3.81
N GLY A 233 13.44 -5.83 3.56
CA GLY A 233 13.56 -6.69 2.41
C GLY A 233 14.33 -7.95 2.74
N ALA A 234 14.03 -9.01 2.02
CA ALA A 234 14.80 -10.24 2.07
C ALA A 234 14.72 -10.98 0.74
N LEU A 235 15.76 -11.73 0.45
CA LEU A 235 15.82 -12.65 -0.67
C LEU A 235 15.82 -14.11 -0.18
N LEU A 236 15.39 -15.00 -1.06
CA LEU A 236 15.46 -16.44 -0.90
C LEU A 236 16.35 -17.00 -2.00
N ARG A 237 17.39 -17.74 -1.62
CA ARG A 237 18.23 -18.47 -2.56
C ARG A 237 17.76 -19.91 -2.71
N ALA A 238 18.03 -20.46 -3.89
CA ALA A 238 17.95 -21.87 -4.21
C ALA A 238 19.18 -22.22 -5.06
N ASN A 239 20.05 -23.12 -4.55
CA ASN A 239 21.31 -23.50 -5.21
C ASN A 239 22.17 -22.28 -5.57
N ASP A 240 22.40 -21.40 -4.59
CA ASP A 240 23.16 -20.14 -4.68
C ASP A 240 22.54 -19.03 -5.56
N GLU A 241 21.50 -19.30 -6.33
CA GLU A 241 20.82 -18.29 -7.15
C GLU A 241 19.61 -17.69 -6.42
N ILE A 242 19.27 -16.41 -6.70
CA ILE A 242 18.07 -15.78 -6.15
C ILE A 242 16.85 -16.44 -6.79
N ALA A 243 16.02 -17.09 -5.96
CA ALA A 243 14.76 -17.71 -6.35
C ALA A 243 13.54 -16.80 -6.14
N ALA A 244 13.61 -15.91 -5.13
CA ALA A 244 12.54 -14.98 -4.82
C ALA A 244 13.06 -13.83 -3.94
N TYR A 245 12.30 -12.72 -3.88
CA TYR A 245 12.47 -11.69 -2.87
C TYR A 245 11.12 -11.13 -2.42
N SER A 246 11.12 -10.47 -1.27
CA SER A 246 9.97 -9.71 -0.77
C SER A 246 10.44 -8.40 -0.15
N ILE A 247 9.64 -7.34 -0.34
CA ILE A 247 9.84 -6.01 0.25
C ILE A 247 8.56 -5.60 0.93
N GLY A 248 8.67 -5.03 2.13
CA GLY A 248 7.52 -4.56 2.88
C GLY A 248 7.87 -3.46 3.87
N CYS A 249 6.83 -2.93 4.50
CA CYS A 249 6.96 -1.89 5.53
C CYS A 249 5.82 -1.97 6.54
N ARG A 250 5.95 -1.23 7.64
CA ARG A 250 4.85 -1.00 8.58
C ARG A 250 3.74 -0.20 7.89
N LEU A 251 2.51 -0.66 7.95
CA LEU A 251 1.33 0.07 7.46
C LEU A 251 0.60 0.80 8.61
N SER A 252 0.37 0.10 9.71
CA SER A 252 -0.25 0.65 10.91
C SER A 252 0.35 0.01 12.17
N GLU A 253 -0.23 0.29 13.33
CA GLU A 253 0.19 -0.33 14.59
C GLU A 253 0.04 -1.86 14.57
N ASP A 254 -1.01 -2.36 13.94
CA ASP A 254 -1.37 -3.77 13.95
C ASP A 254 -1.21 -4.47 12.60
N THR A 255 -0.80 -3.74 11.54
CA THR A 255 -0.75 -4.28 10.18
C THR A 255 0.59 -3.99 9.51
N TYR A 256 1.18 -5.04 8.94
CA TYR A 256 2.37 -4.98 8.09
C TYR A 256 1.96 -5.09 6.61
N LEU A 257 2.59 -4.31 5.73
CA LEU A 257 2.32 -4.31 4.29
C LEU A 257 3.44 -5.04 3.55
N ILE A 258 3.09 -6.03 2.75
CA ILE A 258 3.97 -6.58 1.72
C ILE A 258 3.75 -5.76 0.44
N LEU A 259 4.73 -4.94 0.09
CA LEU A 259 4.71 -4.04 -1.06
C LEU A 259 4.98 -4.77 -2.36
N PHE A 260 6.06 -5.55 -2.39
CA PHE A 260 6.51 -6.26 -3.57
C PHE A 260 6.96 -7.67 -3.19
N GLU A 261 6.56 -8.66 -3.98
CA GLU A 261 6.99 -10.04 -3.85
C GLU A 261 7.15 -10.63 -5.25
N LYS A 262 8.34 -11.09 -5.58
CA LYS A 262 8.68 -11.70 -6.87
C LYS A 262 9.35 -13.04 -6.65
N SER A 263 9.04 -13.99 -7.52
CA SER A 263 9.66 -15.34 -7.49
C SER A 263 9.82 -15.89 -8.89
N ILE A 264 10.78 -16.78 -9.06
CA ILE A 264 10.93 -17.59 -10.27
C ILE A 264 9.86 -18.68 -10.24
N HIS A 265 9.00 -18.72 -11.26
CA HIS A 265 7.87 -19.65 -11.31
C HIS A 265 8.32 -21.11 -11.39
N GLU A 266 9.42 -21.36 -12.10
CA GLU A 266 10.02 -22.68 -12.33
C GLU A 266 10.61 -23.30 -11.06
N ILE A 267 10.95 -22.47 -10.05
CA ILE A 267 11.44 -22.95 -8.75
C ILE A 267 10.27 -23.23 -7.84
N ARG A 268 9.81 -24.48 -7.88
CA ARG A 268 8.62 -24.92 -7.13
C ARG A 268 8.76 -24.66 -5.64
N GLY A 269 7.82 -23.93 -5.08
CA GLY A 269 7.76 -23.63 -3.64
C GLY A 269 8.44 -22.33 -3.23
N ALA A 270 9.22 -21.69 -4.12
CA ALA A 270 9.92 -20.43 -3.81
C ALA A 270 8.96 -19.32 -3.34
N SER A 271 7.85 -19.11 -4.06
CA SER A 271 6.83 -18.11 -3.67
C SER A 271 6.20 -18.38 -2.29
N GLN A 272 5.92 -19.65 -1.97
CA GLN A 272 5.35 -20.01 -0.67
C GLN A 272 6.38 -19.86 0.46
N GLN A 273 7.62 -20.21 0.20
CA GLN A 273 8.70 -20.15 1.17
C GLN A 273 9.06 -18.69 1.50
N ILE A 274 9.27 -17.84 0.48
CA ILE A 274 9.59 -16.42 0.74
C ILE A 274 8.46 -15.73 1.49
N ASN A 275 7.20 -15.96 1.12
CA ASN A 275 6.04 -15.38 1.79
C ASN A 275 6.00 -15.75 3.28
N ARG A 276 6.18 -17.06 3.59
CA ARG A 276 6.19 -17.57 4.98
C ARG A 276 7.34 -16.98 5.78
N LEU A 277 8.57 -17.05 5.27
CA LEU A 277 9.76 -16.59 5.98
C LEU A 277 9.77 -15.08 6.18
N PHE A 278 9.37 -14.32 5.16
CA PHE A 278 9.27 -12.88 5.24
C PHE A 278 8.23 -12.42 6.27
N ALA A 279 7.05 -13.06 6.27
CA ALA A 279 6.04 -12.79 7.28
C ALA A 279 6.51 -13.14 8.70
N LYS A 280 7.25 -14.24 8.86
CA LYS A 280 7.83 -14.66 10.15
C LYS A 280 8.86 -13.65 10.65
N GLU A 281 9.76 -13.19 9.79
CA GLU A 281 10.85 -12.29 10.14
C GLU A 281 10.36 -10.89 10.49
N TYR A 282 9.54 -10.29 9.61
CA TYR A 282 9.21 -8.86 9.70
C TYR A 282 7.80 -8.56 10.20
N ALA A 283 6.85 -9.48 9.98
CA ALA A 283 5.46 -9.24 10.33
C ALA A 283 5.00 -9.93 11.62
N SER A 284 5.81 -10.77 12.25
CA SER A 284 5.40 -11.59 13.42
C SER A 284 4.84 -10.80 14.61
N ARG A 285 5.24 -9.55 14.79
CA ARG A 285 4.74 -8.64 15.83
C ARG A 285 3.41 -7.95 15.48
N TYR A 286 2.96 -8.05 14.24
CA TYR A 286 1.72 -7.43 13.78
C TYR A 286 0.59 -8.47 13.76
N ALA A 287 -0.62 -8.05 14.07
CA ALA A 287 -1.79 -8.93 14.03
C ALA A 287 -2.15 -9.35 12.60
N TYR A 288 -1.91 -8.46 11.64
CA TYR A 288 -2.31 -8.63 10.24
C TYR A 288 -1.17 -8.35 9.27
N VAL A 289 -1.26 -9.01 8.11
CA VAL A 289 -0.48 -8.71 6.91
C VAL A 289 -1.44 -8.29 5.81
N ASN A 290 -1.21 -7.10 5.24
CA ASN A 290 -1.85 -6.66 4.01
C ASN A 290 -0.93 -7.04 2.84
N ARG A 291 -1.49 -7.73 1.82
CA ARG A 291 -0.76 -8.14 0.61
C ARG A 291 -1.26 -7.41 -0.64
N ALA A 292 -1.72 -6.18 -0.48
CA ALA A 292 -2.27 -5.33 -1.55
C ALA A 292 -3.46 -5.97 -2.31
N GLU A 293 -3.86 -5.37 -3.41
CA GLU A 293 -4.93 -5.80 -4.31
C GLU A 293 -4.42 -6.75 -5.40
N ASP A 294 -5.34 -7.30 -6.22
CA ASP A 294 -5.01 -8.13 -7.37
C ASP A 294 -5.02 -7.37 -8.72
N SER A 295 -5.40 -6.10 -8.71
CA SER A 295 -5.48 -5.21 -9.89
C SER A 295 -6.22 -5.82 -11.09
N GLY A 296 -7.07 -6.82 -10.86
CA GLY A 296 -7.83 -7.53 -11.90
C GLY A 296 -7.08 -8.69 -12.56
N ASP A 297 -5.86 -9.01 -12.13
CA ASP A 297 -5.15 -10.21 -12.58
C ASP A 297 -5.73 -11.46 -11.92
N GLU A 298 -6.28 -12.37 -12.74
CA GLU A 298 -6.96 -13.56 -12.25
C GLU A 298 -5.99 -14.57 -11.62
N GLY A 299 -4.78 -14.70 -12.12
CA GLY A 299 -3.74 -15.58 -11.55
C GLY A 299 -3.31 -15.09 -10.17
N LEU A 300 -3.08 -13.78 -10.02
CA LEU A 300 -2.75 -13.15 -8.76
C LEU A 300 -3.92 -13.24 -7.77
N ARG A 301 -5.16 -13.05 -8.23
CA ARG A 301 -6.39 -13.25 -7.45
C ARG A 301 -6.49 -14.65 -6.88
N GLN A 302 -6.34 -15.66 -7.71
CA GLN A 302 -6.34 -17.07 -7.31
C GLN A 302 -5.23 -17.36 -6.29
N ALA A 303 -4.01 -16.87 -6.56
CA ALA A 303 -2.88 -17.01 -5.66
C ALA A 303 -3.18 -16.41 -4.26
N LYS A 304 -3.72 -15.19 -4.21
CA LYS A 304 -4.08 -14.51 -2.94
C LYS A 304 -5.24 -15.21 -2.22
N LEU A 305 -6.33 -15.53 -2.91
CA LEU A 305 -7.46 -16.26 -2.33
C LEU A 305 -7.08 -17.63 -1.77
N SER A 306 -6.09 -18.31 -2.37
CA SER A 306 -5.60 -19.61 -1.91
C SER A 306 -4.92 -19.59 -0.53
N TYR A 307 -4.67 -18.41 0.05
CA TYR A 307 -4.21 -18.21 1.42
C TYR A 307 -5.36 -17.88 2.38
N PHE A 308 -6.62 -17.89 1.93
CA PHE A 308 -7.83 -17.68 2.73
C PHE A 308 -7.76 -16.39 3.56
N PRO A 309 -7.83 -15.22 2.90
CA PRO A 309 -7.76 -13.94 3.59
C PRO A 309 -8.83 -13.82 4.68
N ASP A 310 -8.49 -13.20 5.80
CA ASP A 310 -9.41 -12.98 6.91
C ASP A 310 -10.36 -11.81 6.61
N LYS A 311 -9.89 -10.86 5.80
CA LYS A 311 -10.69 -9.72 5.31
C LYS A 311 -10.39 -9.47 3.85
N LEU A 312 -11.41 -9.14 3.14
CA LEU A 312 -11.39 -8.62 1.80
C LEU A 312 -12.32 -7.43 1.81
N ASP A 313 -11.76 -6.24 1.90
CA ASP A 313 -12.56 -5.03 2.05
C ASP A 313 -13.17 -4.63 0.72
N ASP A 314 -14.49 -4.48 0.69
CA ASP A 314 -15.19 -3.87 -0.44
C ASP A 314 -14.80 -2.39 -0.54
N LEU A 315 -14.32 -2.02 -1.72
CA LEU A 315 -13.98 -0.65 -2.07
C LEU A 315 -14.89 -0.14 -3.18
N TYR A 316 -15.21 1.13 -3.12
CA TYR A 316 -16.12 1.77 -4.07
C TYR A 316 -15.46 2.96 -4.74
N PHE A 317 -15.86 3.19 -5.98
CA PHE A 317 -15.77 4.49 -6.65
C PHE A 317 -17.04 5.28 -6.39
N ALA A 318 -16.91 6.61 -6.32
CA ALA A 318 -18.05 7.50 -6.36
C ALA A 318 -17.84 8.61 -7.38
N LYS A 319 -18.90 8.95 -8.11
CA LYS A 319 -19.00 10.09 -9.01
C LYS A 319 -20.26 10.89 -8.69
N LEU A 320 -20.25 12.19 -8.98
CA LEU A 320 -21.48 12.98 -8.85
C LEU A 320 -22.51 12.45 -9.83
N LYS A 321 -23.76 12.41 -9.40
CA LYS A 321 -24.91 12.18 -10.28
C LYS A 321 -25.05 13.35 -11.26
N SER A 322 -25.38 13.06 -12.49
CA SER A 322 -25.66 14.03 -13.53
C SER A 322 -26.93 14.80 -13.28
#